data_95e2e40a6a591ffb8e6215d861f1299e
#
_entry.id   95e2e40a6a591ffb8e6215d861f1299e
#
_cell.length_a   1.000
_cell.length_b   1.000
_cell.length_c   1.000
_cell.angle_alpha   90.00
_cell.angle_beta   90.00
_cell.angle_gamma   90.00
#
_symmetry.space_group_name_H-M   'P 1'
#
loop_
_entity.id
_entity.type
_entity.pdbx_description
1 polymer ?
#
loop_
_entity_poly.entity_id
_entity_poly.type
_entity_poly.pdbx_seq_one_letter_code
_entity_poly.pdbx_strand_id
1 'polypeptide(L)'
;RRSEATLNRVAEEWKNLLVAGWFAGEVPWFYYPERIAAMEEELVGAKEKELIINGTTTTNIHSVLAAFYKPWGKRTKILCDSQIFSSDRYAVEAQIRLKGQDPDDDLILAGIGNPIISEDEIIDWMSEEVALIFLPSVVHSTGQLLDMERLAAEAAKRGIPIGFDLSHSAGVVPCKLHDWGVDFAVWCNYKYLNGGLGCPSTIFIHEKNFDVPVAMPGWHGYVKDLQFRKLPHFEAERGAGGWQHGSPLILNIAPLEGALDMVREAGIDAIRKKSLAMTGYFMELIDEKLAKLGVEILTPREDDRRGGHVTILHVAASEITDFLD
;
A
#
# COMPACT_ATOMS: atom_id res chain seq x y z
N ARG A 1 22.24 4.05 -9.10
CA ARG A 1 23.18 3.15 -9.84
C ARG A 1 22.57 1.75 -10.03
N ARG A 2 22.10 1.01 -8.97
CA ARG A 2 21.52 -0.33 -9.15
C ARG A 2 20.24 -0.27 -9.99
N SER A 3 19.30 0.63 -9.64
CA SER A 3 18.07 0.84 -10.41
C SER A 3 18.32 1.24 -11.87
N GLU A 4 19.35 2.05 -12.12
CA GLU A 4 19.82 2.40 -13.46
C GLU A 4 20.35 1.18 -14.21
N ALA A 5 21.14 0.34 -13.52
CA ALA A 5 21.70 -0.88 -14.12
C ALA A 5 20.61 -1.87 -14.53
N THR A 6 19.61 -2.11 -13.67
CA THR A 6 18.48 -2.99 -14.00
C THR A 6 17.62 -2.42 -15.12
N LEU A 7 17.36 -1.09 -15.12
CA LEU A 7 16.65 -0.44 -16.22
C LEU A 7 17.39 -0.61 -17.56
N ASN A 8 18.70 -0.36 -17.57
CA ASN A 8 19.52 -0.50 -18.77
C ASN A 8 19.57 -1.96 -19.26
N ARG A 9 19.67 -2.94 -18.35
CA ARG A 9 19.60 -4.36 -18.69
C ARG A 9 18.31 -4.69 -19.40
N VAL A 10 17.17 -4.33 -18.82
CA VAL A 10 15.84 -4.61 -19.41
C VAL A 10 15.64 -3.85 -20.73
N ALA A 11 16.15 -2.63 -20.85
CA ALA A 11 16.09 -1.87 -22.10
C ALA A 11 16.93 -2.52 -23.22
N GLU A 12 18.11 -3.06 -22.90
CA GLU A 12 18.93 -3.81 -23.87
C GLU A 12 18.31 -5.18 -24.23
N GLU A 13 17.68 -5.86 -23.26
CA GLU A 13 16.90 -7.07 -23.53
C GLU A 13 15.76 -6.76 -24.51
N TRP A 14 14.99 -5.69 -24.26
CA TRP A 14 13.92 -5.27 -25.16
C TRP A 14 14.43 -4.97 -26.57
N LYS A 15 15.52 -4.25 -26.70
CA LYS A 15 16.15 -3.94 -27.99
C LYS A 15 16.58 -5.19 -28.76
N ASN A 16 17.13 -6.19 -28.06
CA ASN A 16 17.72 -7.37 -28.68
C ASN A 16 16.73 -8.54 -28.86
N LEU A 17 15.80 -8.71 -27.93
CA LEU A 17 14.86 -9.84 -27.90
C LEU A 17 13.49 -9.48 -28.48
N LEU A 18 13.12 -8.19 -28.51
CA LEU A 18 11.79 -7.75 -28.95
C LEU A 18 10.68 -8.56 -28.22
N VAL A 19 9.72 -9.09 -28.96
CA VAL A 19 8.62 -9.89 -28.41
C VAL A 19 9.09 -11.20 -27.75
N ALA A 20 10.25 -11.73 -28.13
CA ALA A 20 10.78 -12.94 -27.51
C ALA A 20 11.15 -12.73 -26.02
N GLY A 21 11.40 -11.48 -25.58
CA GLY A 21 11.67 -11.16 -24.18
C GLY A 21 10.56 -11.56 -23.20
N TRP A 22 9.34 -11.81 -23.68
CA TRP A 22 8.28 -12.36 -22.83
C TRP A 22 8.60 -13.75 -22.29
N PHE A 23 9.39 -14.56 -23.02
CA PHE A 23 9.68 -15.96 -22.68
C PHE A 23 11.17 -16.29 -22.69
N ALA A 24 12.02 -15.31 -23.00
CA ALA A 24 13.47 -15.46 -23.09
C ALA A 24 14.17 -14.31 -22.36
N GLY A 25 15.51 -14.41 -22.25
CA GLY A 25 16.33 -13.44 -21.55
C GLY A 25 16.74 -13.94 -20.17
N GLU A 26 17.44 -13.10 -19.42
CA GLU A 26 17.87 -13.40 -18.05
C GLU A 26 16.65 -13.57 -17.13
N VAL A 27 15.66 -12.68 -17.30
CA VAL A 27 14.39 -12.73 -16.58
C VAL A 27 13.25 -12.58 -17.57
N PRO A 28 12.55 -13.68 -17.94
CA PRO A 28 11.40 -13.61 -18.82
C PRO A 28 10.34 -12.64 -18.27
N TRP A 29 9.86 -11.71 -19.10
CA TRP A 29 8.93 -10.65 -18.67
C TRP A 29 7.56 -11.18 -18.27
N PHE A 30 7.22 -12.37 -18.69
CA PHE A 30 5.93 -13.01 -18.42
C PHE A 30 5.68 -13.22 -16.92
N TYR A 31 6.76 -13.46 -16.16
CA TYR A 31 6.71 -13.65 -14.69
C TYR A 31 7.45 -12.54 -13.93
N TYR A 32 7.80 -11.46 -14.60
CA TYR A 32 8.61 -10.40 -13.99
C TYR A 32 7.90 -9.72 -12.81
N PRO A 33 6.57 -9.38 -12.88
CA PRO A 33 5.86 -8.79 -11.75
C PRO A 33 5.83 -9.66 -10.50
N GLU A 34 5.63 -10.97 -10.68
CA GLU A 34 5.62 -11.95 -9.58
C GLU A 34 6.99 -12.08 -8.94
N ARG A 35 8.03 -12.15 -9.77
CA ARG A 35 9.40 -12.23 -9.28
C ARG A 35 9.79 -11.00 -8.46
N ILE A 36 9.45 -9.81 -8.93
CA ILE A 36 9.81 -8.58 -8.22
C ILE A 36 8.94 -8.42 -6.97
N ALA A 37 7.66 -8.79 -7.01
CA ALA A 37 6.80 -8.80 -5.84
C ALA A 37 7.34 -9.71 -4.73
N ALA A 38 7.88 -10.89 -5.07
CA ALA A 38 8.50 -11.80 -4.10
C ALA A 38 9.70 -11.17 -3.35
N MET A 39 10.35 -10.16 -3.93
CA MET A 39 11.42 -9.43 -3.23
C MET A 39 10.92 -8.53 -2.11
N GLU A 40 9.61 -8.25 -2.06
CA GLU A 40 8.97 -7.43 -1.02
C GLU A 40 8.41 -8.28 0.14
N GLU A 41 8.35 -9.63 0.02
CA GLU A 41 7.70 -10.51 1.00
C GLU A 41 8.22 -10.31 2.43
N GLU A 42 9.54 -10.33 2.62
CA GLU A 42 10.15 -10.13 3.94
C GLU A 42 9.91 -8.72 4.51
N LEU A 43 9.75 -7.72 3.65
CA LEU A 43 9.59 -6.32 4.07
C LEU A 43 8.23 -6.07 4.72
N VAL A 44 7.22 -6.82 4.28
CA VAL A 44 5.83 -6.64 4.72
C VAL A 44 5.29 -7.88 5.45
N GLY A 45 6.10 -8.92 5.63
CA GLY A 45 5.69 -10.17 6.28
C GLY A 45 4.60 -10.90 5.51
N ALA A 46 4.74 -10.96 4.18
CA ALA A 46 3.86 -11.72 3.30
C ALA A 46 4.44 -13.11 3.01
N LYS A 47 3.57 -14.02 2.60
CA LYS A 47 3.96 -15.36 2.10
C LYS A 47 3.95 -15.40 0.57
N GLU A 48 4.47 -16.51 0.05
CA GLU A 48 4.46 -16.81 -1.38
C GLU A 48 3.06 -16.64 -1.99
N LYS A 49 2.98 -15.95 -3.12
CA LYS A 49 1.74 -15.63 -3.88
C LYS A 49 0.79 -14.65 -3.21
N GLU A 50 1.12 -14.08 -2.08
CA GLU A 50 0.29 -13.02 -1.47
C GLU A 50 0.56 -11.63 -2.07
N LEU A 51 1.64 -11.45 -2.84
CA LEU A 51 2.01 -10.18 -3.45
C LEU A 51 1.99 -10.22 -4.97
N ILE A 52 1.62 -9.07 -5.55
CA ILE A 52 1.76 -8.84 -6.99
C ILE A 52 1.98 -7.35 -7.30
N ILE A 53 2.89 -7.06 -8.22
CA ILE A 53 3.06 -5.70 -8.76
C ILE A 53 2.09 -5.50 -9.91
N ASN A 54 1.22 -4.49 -9.78
CA ASN A 54 0.18 -4.21 -10.76
C ASN A 54 -0.21 -2.73 -10.72
N GLY A 55 -0.59 -2.16 -11.84
CA GLY A 55 -1.25 -0.87 -11.97
C GLY A 55 -0.69 0.29 -11.14
N THR A 56 -1.54 1.24 -10.84
CA THR A 56 -1.26 2.35 -9.91
C THR A 56 -1.93 2.08 -8.56
N THR A 57 -1.50 2.77 -7.49
CA THR A 57 -2.12 2.63 -6.16
C THR A 57 -3.63 2.86 -6.25
N THR A 58 -4.08 3.90 -6.93
CA THR A 58 -5.51 4.20 -7.09
C THR A 58 -6.27 3.08 -7.81
N THR A 59 -5.73 2.53 -8.91
CA THR A 59 -6.39 1.41 -9.61
C THR A 59 -6.42 0.15 -8.77
N ASN A 60 -5.38 -0.10 -7.99
CA ASN A 60 -5.31 -1.23 -7.07
C ASN A 60 -6.32 -1.08 -5.91
N ILE A 61 -6.46 0.12 -5.33
CA ILE A 61 -7.50 0.40 -4.33
C ILE A 61 -8.89 0.12 -4.92
N HIS A 62 -9.20 0.64 -6.10
CA HIS A 62 -10.47 0.33 -6.75
C HIS A 62 -10.69 -1.17 -6.94
N SER A 63 -9.65 -1.90 -7.35
CA SER A 63 -9.73 -3.34 -7.59
C SER A 63 -10.05 -4.12 -6.31
N VAL A 64 -9.32 -3.87 -5.23
CA VAL A 64 -9.53 -4.56 -3.95
C VAL A 64 -10.87 -4.15 -3.31
N LEU A 65 -11.22 -2.87 -3.29
CA LEU A 65 -12.49 -2.41 -2.76
C LEU A 65 -13.68 -3.00 -3.53
N ALA A 66 -13.60 -3.06 -4.87
CA ALA A 66 -14.67 -3.64 -5.69
C ALA A 66 -14.97 -5.11 -5.35
N ALA A 67 -13.96 -5.86 -4.90
CA ALA A 67 -14.07 -7.27 -4.53
C ALA A 67 -14.45 -7.48 -3.05
N PHE A 68 -13.84 -6.71 -2.14
CA PHE A 68 -14.02 -6.88 -0.69
C PHE A 68 -15.23 -6.12 -0.13
N TYR A 69 -15.58 -4.96 -0.70
CA TYR A 69 -16.76 -4.23 -0.30
C TYR A 69 -18.01 -4.89 -0.86
N LYS A 70 -18.74 -5.62 -0.01
CA LYS A 70 -19.95 -6.37 -0.33
C LYS A 70 -21.10 -5.89 0.58
N PRO A 71 -21.71 -4.71 0.28
CA PRO A 71 -22.81 -4.21 1.09
C PRO A 71 -24.01 -5.16 1.03
N TRP A 72 -24.59 -5.48 2.19
CA TRP A 72 -25.76 -6.33 2.31
C TRP A 72 -26.57 -6.05 3.57
N GLY A 73 -27.86 -5.86 3.43
CA GLY A 73 -28.78 -5.61 4.55
C GLY A 73 -28.41 -4.33 5.29
N LYS A 74 -28.04 -4.44 6.56
CA LYS A 74 -27.58 -3.32 7.37
C LYS A 74 -26.09 -3.01 7.18
N ARG A 75 -25.32 -3.98 6.72
CA ARG A 75 -23.85 -3.91 6.58
C ARG A 75 -23.51 -3.23 5.26
N THR A 76 -23.52 -1.90 5.23
CA THR A 76 -23.31 -1.12 4.02
C THR A 76 -22.12 -0.16 4.11
N LYS A 77 -21.63 0.13 5.33
CA LYS A 77 -20.69 1.22 5.55
C LYS A 77 -19.24 0.80 5.33
N ILE A 78 -18.43 1.74 4.82
CA ILE A 78 -16.96 1.64 4.84
C ILE A 78 -16.45 2.54 5.96
N LEU A 79 -15.59 1.98 6.83
CA LEU A 79 -14.92 2.71 7.89
C LEU A 79 -13.52 3.11 7.43
N CYS A 80 -13.27 4.41 7.44
CA CYS A 80 -11.98 5.05 7.17
C CYS A 80 -11.60 5.99 8.31
N ASP A 81 -10.41 6.57 8.24
CA ASP A 81 -10.02 7.68 9.10
C ASP A 81 -10.37 9.05 8.49
N SER A 82 -10.44 10.08 9.34
CA SER A 82 -10.82 11.45 8.92
C SER A 82 -9.73 12.17 8.12
N GLN A 83 -8.51 11.65 8.14
CA GLN A 83 -7.35 12.21 7.42
C GLN A 83 -6.95 11.35 6.22
N ILE A 84 -7.85 10.46 5.79
CA ILE A 84 -7.67 9.61 4.61
C ILE A 84 -7.11 10.42 3.43
N PHE A 85 -6.09 9.86 2.75
CA PHE A 85 -5.50 10.53 1.59
C PHE A 85 -6.56 10.77 0.50
N SER A 86 -6.52 11.94 -0.12
CA SER A 86 -7.58 12.39 -1.05
C SER A 86 -7.90 11.38 -2.14
N SER A 87 -6.88 10.77 -2.75
CA SER A 87 -7.06 9.78 -3.82
C SER A 87 -7.76 8.50 -3.31
N ASP A 88 -7.45 8.09 -2.08
CA ASP A 88 -8.06 6.91 -1.46
C ASP A 88 -9.52 7.17 -1.14
N ARG A 89 -9.82 8.36 -0.60
CA ARG A 89 -11.19 8.80 -0.37
C ARG A 89 -12.00 8.82 -1.65
N TYR A 90 -11.44 9.33 -2.75
CA TYR A 90 -12.14 9.34 -4.04
C TYR A 90 -12.47 7.93 -4.51
N ALA A 91 -11.54 6.98 -4.33
CA ALA A 91 -11.77 5.58 -4.67
C ALA A 91 -12.83 4.93 -3.77
N VAL A 92 -12.79 5.16 -2.45
CA VAL A 92 -13.78 4.66 -1.49
C VAL A 92 -15.17 5.18 -1.85
N GLU A 93 -15.35 6.49 -1.98
CA GLU A 93 -16.64 7.10 -2.33
C GLU A 93 -17.16 6.59 -3.68
N ALA A 94 -16.27 6.42 -4.68
CA ALA A 94 -16.65 5.88 -5.97
C ALA A 94 -17.15 4.43 -5.85
N GLN A 95 -16.50 3.59 -5.05
CA GLN A 95 -16.93 2.20 -4.83
C GLN A 95 -18.26 2.12 -4.06
N ILE A 96 -18.50 3.01 -3.10
CA ILE A 96 -19.79 3.14 -2.42
C ILE A 96 -20.89 3.42 -3.46
N ARG A 97 -20.71 4.44 -4.31
CA ARG A 97 -21.67 4.78 -5.38
C ARG A 97 -21.87 3.65 -6.39
N LEU A 98 -20.81 2.97 -6.80
CA LEU A 98 -20.87 1.84 -7.74
C LEU A 98 -21.67 0.65 -7.21
N LYS A 99 -21.73 0.48 -5.87
CA LYS A 99 -22.55 -0.54 -5.22
C LYS A 99 -23.96 -0.07 -4.90
N GLY A 100 -24.36 1.14 -5.36
CA GLY A 100 -25.70 1.67 -5.16
C GLY A 100 -25.95 2.26 -3.77
N GLN A 101 -24.89 2.57 -3.04
CA GLN A 101 -24.92 3.20 -1.72
C GLN A 101 -24.60 4.69 -1.82
N ASP A 102 -24.84 5.45 -0.73
CA ASP A 102 -24.56 6.89 -0.68
C ASP A 102 -23.36 7.16 0.26
N PRO A 103 -22.27 7.82 -0.21
CA PRO A 103 -21.15 8.15 0.65
C PRO A 103 -21.52 9.04 1.85
N ASP A 104 -22.54 9.85 1.76
CA ASP A 104 -22.97 10.71 2.88
C ASP A 104 -23.55 9.88 4.04
N ASP A 105 -24.10 8.70 3.76
CA ASP A 105 -24.65 7.77 4.75
C ASP A 105 -23.72 6.59 5.06
N ASP A 106 -22.94 6.15 4.06
CA ASP A 106 -22.21 4.87 4.09
C ASP A 106 -20.68 5.01 4.22
N LEU A 107 -20.14 6.23 4.37
CA LEU A 107 -18.74 6.47 4.72
C LEU A 107 -18.61 6.94 6.17
N ILE A 108 -17.97 6.13 7.02
CA ILE A 108 -17.62 6.53 8.39
C ILE A 108 -16.18 7.05 8.39
N LEU A 109 -15.98 8.23 9.00
CA LEU A 109 -14.67 8.83 9.18
C LEU A 109 -14.35 8.93 10.69
N ALA A 110 -13.48 8.06 11.19
CA ALA A 110 -13.02 8.11 12.58
C ALA A 110 -12.01 9.24 12.80
N GLY A 111 -11.98 9.83 13.99
CA GLY A 111 -10.99 10.83 14.38
C GLY A 111 -11.28 12.25 13.88
N ILE A 112 -12.55 12.59 13.57
CA ILE A 112 -12.92 13.96 13.14
C ILE A 112 -12.56 14.97 14.22
N GLY A 113 -11.80 16.00 13.82
CA GLY A 113 -11.37 17.09 14.70
C GLY A 113 -10.15 16.78 15.56
N ASN A 114 -9.61 15.56 15.51
CA ASN A 114 -8.41 15.16 16.22
C ASN A 114 -7.23 15.03 15.25
N PRO A 115 -6.10 15.68 15.53
CA PRO A 115 -4.91 15.53 14.67
C PRO A 115 -4.29 14.14 14.80
N ILE A 116 -4.41 13.50 15.96
CA ILE A 116 -3.95 12.12 16.21
C ILE A 116 -5.17 11.22 16.35
N ILE A 117 -5.24 10.17 15.54
CA ILE A 117 -6.36 9.25 15.47
C ILE A 117 -6.20 8.19 16.56
N SER A 118 -7.28 7.95 17.32
CA SER A 118 -7.32 6.90 18.33
C SER A 118 -7.76 5.57 17.71
N GLU A 119 -6.99 4.52 17.90
CA GLU A 119 -7.41 3.16 17.54
C GLU A 119 -8.62 2.71 18.33
N ASP A 120 -8.80 3.18 19.56
CA ASP A 120 -10.01 2.89 20.36
C ASP A 120 -11.25 3.47 19.68
N GLU A 121 -11.16 4.70 19.16
CA GLU A 121 -12.26 5.33 18.42
C GLU A 121 -12.56 4.54 17.13
N ILE A 122 -11.53 4.12 16.38
CA ILE A 122 -11.73 3.27 15.19
C ILE A 122 -12.44 1.96 15.57
N ILE A 123 -12.02 1.33 16.67
CA ILE A 123 -12.60 0.07 17.15
C ILE A 123 -14.07 0.26 17.59
N ASP A 124 -14.39 1.36 18.23
CA ASP A 124 -15.75 1.69 18.65
C ASP A 124 -16.71 1.85 17.45
N TRP A 125 -16.20 2.34 16.30
CA TRP A 125 -16.95 2.40 15.06
C TRP A 125 -17.15 1.04 14.36
N MET A 126 -16.44 -0.03 14.74
CA MET A 126 -16.54 -1.36 14.13
C MET A 126 -17.85 -2.07 14.50
N SER A 127 -18.97 -1.52 14.04
CA SER A 127 -20.32 -2.03 14.29
C SER A 127 -20.76 -3.08 13.25
N GLU A 128 -21.96 -3.64 13.47
CA GLU A 128 -22.59 -4.56 12.51
C GLU A 128 -22.98 -3.90 11.18
N GLU A 129 -22.96 -2.56 11.10
CA GLU A 129 -23.24 -1.81 9.87
C GLU A 129 -22.00 -1.68 8.97
N VAL A 130 -20.79 -1.95 9.50
CA VAL A 130 -19.53 -1.83 8.75
C VAL A 130 -19.31 -3.06 7.87
N ALA A 131 -19.28 -2.85 6.56
CA ALA A 131 -19.03 -3.87 5.56
C ALA A 131 -17.54 -4.05 5.25
N LEU A 132 -16.74 -2.99 5.43
CA LEU A 132 -15.31 -2.97 5.12
C LEU A 132 -14.60 -1.91 5.95
N ILE A 133 -13.35 -2.18 6.32
CA ILE A 133 -12.45 -1.18 6.92
C ILE A 133 -11.30 -0.95 5.95
N PHE A 134 -10.99 0.33 5.66
CA PHE A 134 -9.84 0.71 4.85
C PHE A 134 -9.11 1.90 5.48
N LEU A 135 -7.88 1.70 5.92
CA LEU A 135 -7.11 2.65 6.71
C LEU A 135 -5.70 2.82 6.16
N PRO A 136 -5.02 3.95 6.38
CA PRO A 136 -3.58 4.03 6.18
C PRO A 136 -2.84 3.27 7.28
N SER A 137 -1.70 2.70 6.97
CA SER A 137 -0.77 2.20 7.99
C SER A 137 -0.07 3.34 8.73
N VAL A 138 0.29 4.39 7.98
CA VAL A 138 0.85 5.64 8.49
C VAL A 138 0.02 6.80 7.95
N VAL A 139 -0.54 7.60 8.84
CA VAL A 139 -1.31 8.80 8.50
C VAL A 139 -0.39 9.82 7.83
N HIS A 140 -0.65 10.12 6.57
CA HIS A 140 0.26 10.94 5.73
C HIS A 140 0.46 12.37 6.24
N SER A 141 -0.55 12.94 6.88
CA SER A 141 -0.54 14.32 7.40
C SER A 141 0.20 14.49 8.72
N THR A 142 0.30 13.42 9.52
CA THR A 142 0.86 13.48 10.87
C THR A 142 2.09 12.61 11.07
N GLY A 143 2.33 11.64 10.19
CA GLY A 143 3.35 10.62 10.40
C GLY A 143 3.00 9.60 11.50
N GLN A 144 1.76 9.61 12.01
CA GLN A 144 1.28 8.65 13.00
C GLN A 144 1.24 7.24 12.38
N LEU A 145 1.86 6.27 13.04
CA LEU A 145 1.74 4.85 12.73
C LEU A 145 0.58 4.26 13.52
N LEU A 146 -0.38 3.64 12.84
CA LEU A 146 -1.49 2.93 13.45
C LEU A 146 -1.08 1.50 13.85
N ASP A 147 -1.65 1.00 14.93
CA ASP A 147 -1.49 -0.40 15.38
C ASP A 147 -2.31 -1.34 14.48
N MET A 148 -1.72 -1.72 13.33
CA MET A 148 -2.37 -2.58 12.35
C MET A 148 -2.71 -3.97 12.90
N GLU A 149 -1.84 -4.54 13.77
CA GLU A 149 -2.07 -5.84 14.39
C GLU A 149 -3.34 -5.83 15.25
N ARG A 150 -3.44 -4.84 16.12
CA ARG A 150 -4.61 -4.65 16.98
C ARG A 150 -5.88 -4.43 16.17
N LEU A 151 -5.85 -3.53 15.18
CA LEU A 151 -7.00 -3.22 14.34
C LEU A 151 -7.45 -4.43 13.52
N ALA A 152 -6.53 -5.21 12.95
CA ALA A 152 -6.84 -6.42 12.22
C ALA A 152 -7.46 -7.50 13.13
N ALA A 153 -6.91 -7.68 14.34
CA ALA A 153 -7.46 -8.62 15.32
C ALA A 153 -8.90 -8.24 15.75
N GLU A 154 -9.18 -6.96 15.97
CA GLU A 154 -10.52 -6.48 16.35
C GLU A 154 -11.53 -6.56 15.20
N ALA A 155 -11.09 -6.29 13.97
CA ALA A 155 -11.91 -6.48 12.77
C ALA A 155 -12.27 -7.97 12.56
N ALA A 156 -11.30 -8.87 12.73
CA ALA A 156 -11.49 -10.32 12.60
C ALA A 156 -12.51 -10.87 13.62
N LYS A 157 -12.48 -10.41 14.88
CA LYS A 157 -13.48 -10.78 15.90
C LYS A 157 -14.91 -10.44 15.50
N ARG A 158 -15.08 -9.40 14.67
CA ARG A 158 -16.39 -8.90 14.21
C ARG A 158 -16.75 -9.38 12.80
N GLY A 159 -15.86 -10.17 12.18
CA GLY A 159 -16.03 -10.65 10.81
C GLY A 159 -16.10 -9.51 9.79
N ILE A 160 -15.36 -8.44 10.00
CA ILE A 160 -15.26 -7.31 9.09
C ILE A 160 -13.94 -7.40 8.33
N PRO A 161 -13.93 -7.47 7.00
CA PRO A 161 -12.70 -7.42 6.23
C PRO A 161 -11.99 -6.08 6.44
N ILE A 162 -10.65 -6.14 6.57
CA ILE A 162 -9.82 -4.96 6.78
C ILE A 162 -8.66 -4.91 5.79
N GLY A 163 -8.47 -3.75 5.20
CA GLY A 163 -7.33 -3.46 4.33
C GLY A 163 -6.58 -2.19 4.72
N PHE A 164 -5.32 -2.11 4.27
CA PHE A 164 -4.47 -0.96 4.56
C PHE A 164 -3.79 -0.39 3.30
N ASP A 165 -3.65 0.95 3.27
CA ASP A 165 -2.65 1.61 2.42
C ASP A 165 -1.32 1.70 3.16
N LEU A 166 -0.31 1.00 2.64
CA LEU A 166 1.04 0.96 3.18
C LEU A 166 1.99 1.95 2.50
N SER A 167 1.50 2.89 1.70
CA SER A 167 2.35 3.79 0.90
C SER A 167 3.36 4.60 1.73
N HIS A 168 3.09 4.81 3.02
CA HIS A 168 3.99 5.50 3.96
C HIS A 168 4.68 4.57 4.97
N SER A 169 4.51 3.25 4.85
CA SER A 169 5.19 2.26 5.72
C SER A 169 6.04 1.25 4.95
N ALA A 170 5.60 0.80 3.76
CA ALA A 170 6.34 -0.17 2.97
C ALA A 170 7.77 0.31 2.67
N GLY A 171 8.76 -0.44 3.14
CA GLY A 171 10.18 -0.13 3.00
C GLY A 171 10.79 0.71 4.14
N VAL A 172 10.02 1.12 5.17
CA VAL A 172 10.52 1.89 6.31
C VAL A 172 10.00 1.41 7.66
N VAL A 173 8.84 0.76 7.70
CA VAL A 173 8.24 0.14 8.90
C VAL A 173 8.13 -1.36 8.66
N PRO A 174 8.70 -2.21 9.53
CA PRO A 174 8.48 -3.65 9.47
C PRO A 174 7.00 -3.98 9.65
N CYS A 175 6.45 -4.80 8.77
CA CYS A 175 5.07 -5.28 8.86
C CYS A 175 5.05 -6.80 8.92
N LYS A 176 3.92 -7.39 9.36
CA LYS A 176 3.67 -8.83 9.38
C LYS A 176 2.25 -9.08 8.89
N LEU A 177 1.95 -8.64 7.67
CA LEU A 177 0.59 -8.63 7.13
C LEU A 177 -0.09 -9.98 7.19
N HIS A 178 0.68 -11.06 6.86
CA HIS A 178 0.17 -12.41 6.95
C HIS A 178 -0.18 -12.81 8.39
N ASP A 179 0.78 -12.68 9.31
CA ASP A 179 0.61 -13.12 10.70
C ASP A 179 -0.47 -12.32 11.43
N TRP A 180 -0.63 -11.02 11.09
CA TRP A 180 -1.69 -10.15 11.62
C TRP A 180 -3.07 -10.45 11.02
N GLY A 181 -3.14 -11.26 9.97
CA GLY A 181 -4.39 -11.64 9.32
C GLY A 181 -5.07 -10.50 8.58
N VAL A 182 -4.32 -9.51 8.08
CA VAL A 182 -4.82 -8.44 7.22
C VAL A 182 -5.41 -9.05 5.95
N ASP A 183 -6.58 -8.60 5.51
CA ASP A 183 -7.24 -9.20 4.34
C ASP A 183 -6.59 -8.81 3.03
N PHE A 184 -6.27 -7.53 2.87
CA PHE A 184 -5.57 -6.99 1.71
C PHE A 184 -4.79 -5.73 2.08
N ALA A 185 -3.79 -5.39 1.29
CA ALA A 185 -3.10 -4.12 1.38
C ALA A 185 -2.64 -3.64 0.01
N VAL A 186 -2.39 -2.33 -0.11
CA VAL A 186 -1.86 -1.70 -1.32
C VAL A 186 -0.77 -0.70 -0.95
N TRP A 187 0.20 -0.48 -1.83
CA TRP A 187 1.19 0.60 -1.65
C TRP A 187 1.86 0.99 -2.95
N CYS A 188 2.29 2.24 -3.00
CA CYS A 188 3.11 2.72 -4.09
C CYS A 188 4.59 2.38 -3.87
N ASN A 189 5.29 1.98 -4.94
CA ASN A 189 6.69 1.57 -4.88
C ASN A 189 7.70 2.70 -5.12
N TYR A 190 7.23 3.92 -5.38
CA TYR A 190 8.10 5.07 -5.68
C TYR A 190 8.45 5.94 -4.47
N LYS A 191 7.86 5.67 -3.29
CA LYS A 191 8.19 6.37 -2.03
C LYS A 191 9.42 5.73 -1.38
N TYR A 192 9.29 5.06 -0.24
CA TYR A 192 10.43 4.49 0.50
C TYR A 192 11.12 3.33 -0.22
N LEU A 193 10.42 2.63 -1.11
CA LEU A 193 11.02 1.55 -1.93
C LEU A 193 11.82 2.07 -3.13
N ASN A 194 11.76 3.38 -3.42
CA ASN A 194 12.58 4.04 -4.44
C ASN A 194 12.47 3.44 -5.85
N GLY A 195 11.31 2.91 -6.22
CA GLY A 195 11.07 2.28 -7.53
C GLY A 195 11.13 3.24 -8.73
N GLY A 196 11.22 4.55 -8.48
CA GLY A 196 11.39 5.57 -9.52
C GLY A 196 10.09 6.01 -10.18
N LEU A 197 10.23 6.83 -11.23
CA LEU A 197 9.11 7.48 -11.91
C LEU A 197 8.21 6.45 -12.61
N GLY A 198 6.91 6.54 -12.36
CA GLY A 198 5.91 5.65 -12.98
C GLY A 198 5.98 4.19 -12.53
N CYS A 199 6.70 3.91 -11.44
CA CYS A 199 6.76 2.56 -10.89
C CYS A 199 5.36 2.10 -10.49
N PRO A 200 4.91 0.91 -10.93
CA PRO A 200 3.65 0.32 -10.52
C PRO A 200 3.59 0.07 -9.01
N SER A 201 2.39 -0.09 -8.54
CA SER A 201 2.04 -0.34 -7.14
C SER A 201 2.03 -1.84 -6.83
N THR A 202 2.05 -2.22 -5.57
CA THR A 202 1.91 -3.61 -5.12
C THR A 202 0.55 -3.82 -4.46
N ILE A 203 -0.02 -5.01 -4.66
CA ILE A 203 -1.20 -5.53 -3.97
C ILE A 203 -0.74 -6.70 -3.11
N PHE A 204 -1.20 -6.72 -1.86
CA PHE A 204 -1.19 -7.88 -0.98
C PHE A 204 -2.61 -8.45 -0.88
N ILE A 205 -2.75 -9.77 -1.03
CA ILE A 205 -3.98 -10.51 -0.75
C ILE A 205 -3.60 -11.68 0.15
N HIS A 206 -4.16 -11.72 1.35
CA HIS A 206 -3.91 -12.81 2.29
C HIS A 206 -4.37 -14.17 1.73
N GLU A 207 -3.63 -15.26 1.98
CA GLU A 207 -3.94 -16.60 1.48
C GLU A 207 -5.37 -17.08 1.81
N LYS A 208 -5.93 -16.66 2.96
CA LYS A 208 -7.33 -16.95 3.34
C LYS A 208 -8.37 -16.40 2.35
N ASN A 209 -7.97 -15.44 1.51
CA ASN A 209 -8.81 -14.71 0.56
C ASN A 209 -8.51 -15.06 -0.91
N PHE A 210 -7.70 -16.09 -1.20
CA PHE A 210 -7.39 -16.48 -2.58
C PHE A 210 -8.60 -16.93 -3.39
N ASP A 211 -9.67 -17.33 -2.70
CA ASP A 211 -10.94 -17.72 -3.33
C ASP A 211 -11.92 -16.54 -3.49
N VAL A 212 -11.53 -15.32 -3.07
CA VAL A 212 -12.35 -14.12 -3.33
C VAL A 212 -12.34 -13.82 -4.83
N PRO A 213 -13.50 -13.74 -5.49
CA PRO A 213 -13.57 -13.46 -6.91
C PRO A 213 -12.95 -12.10 -7.24
N VAL A 214 -12.03 -12.07 -8.19
CA VAL A 214 -11.43 -10.85 -8.70
C VAL A 214 -12.52 -10.01 -9.37
N ALA A 215 -12.76 -8.79 -8.87
CA ALA A 215 -13.82 -7.94 -9.38
C ALA A 215 -13.49 -7.27 -10.74
N MET A 216 -12.20 -7.09 -11.01
CA MET A 216 -11.69 -6.44 -12.22
C MET A 216 -10.73 -7.39 -12.95
N PRO A 217 -11.25 -8.51 -13.52
CA PRO A 217 -10.41 -9.50 -14.20
C PRO A 217 -9.78 -8.91 -15.46
N GLY A 218 -8.55 -9.33 -15.74
CA GLY A 218 -7.82 -8.87 -16.91
C GLY A 218 -6.91 -9.93 -17.52
N TRP A 219 -6.34 -9.61 -18.66
CA TRP A 219 -5.54 -10.54 -19.47
C TRP A 219 -4.41 -11.21 -18.67
N HIS A 220 -3.68 -10.44 -17.86
CA HIS A 220 -2.48 -10.96 -17.18
C HIS A 220 -2.78 -11.67 -15.86
N GLY A 221 -3.97 -11.49 -15.31
CA GLY A 221 -4.46 -12.20 -14.14
C GLY A 221 -5.05 -13.58 -14.42
N TYR A 222 -5.10 -14.00 -15.69
CA TYR A 222 -5.56 -15.33 -16.08
C TYR A 222 -4.51 -16.38 -15.72
N VAL A 223 -4.95 -17.61 -15.44
CA VAL A 223 -4.04 -18.77 -15.22
C VAL A 223 -2.99 -18.81 -16.32
N LYS A 224 -1.71 -18.67 -15.95
CA LYS A 224 -0.59 -18.49 -16.87
C LYS A 224 -0.46 -19.61 -17.89
N ASP A 225 -0.61 -20.86 -17.47
CA ASP A 225 -0.47 -22.05 -18.34
C ASP A 225 -1.58 -22.14 -19.40
N LEU A 226 -2.72 -21.49 -19.16
CA LEU A 226 -3.88 -21.53 -20.05
C LEU A 226 -4.09 -20.23 -20.82
N GLN A 227 -3.36 -19.17 -20.51
CA GLN A 227 -3.60 -17.83 -21.03
C GLN A 227 -3.68 -17.78 -22.57
N PHE A 228 -2.76 -18.44 -23.26
CA PHE A 228 -2.73 -18.44 -24.73
C PHE A 228 -3.76 -19.37 -25.38
N ARG A 229 -4.49 -20.18 -24.61
CA ARG A 229 -5.62 -20.97 -25.12
C ARG A 229 -6.83 -20.12 -25.46
N LYS A 230 -6.88 -18.87 -24.98
CA LYS A 230 -7.96 -17.89 -25.24
C LYS A 230 -9.35 -18.44 -24.95
N LEU A 231 -9.48 -19.12 -23.81
CA LEU A 231 -10.75 -19.67 -23.36
C LEU A 231 -11.75 -18.52 -23.06
N PRO A 232 -13.07 -18.76 -23.27
CA PRO A 232 -14.08 -17.70 -23.13
C PRO A 232 -14.41 -17.33 -21.68
N HIS A 233 -13.94 -18.10 -20.71
CA HIS A 233 -14.18 -17.89 -19.29
C HIS A 233 -12.91 -17.46 -18.59
N PHE A 234 -13.02 -16.47 -17.70
CA PHE A 234 -11.91 -16.06 -16.88
C PHE A 234 -11.70 -17.06 -15.74
N GLU A 235 -10.46 -17.53 -15.63
CA GLU A 235 -9.97 -18.33 -14.52
C GLU A 235 -8.77 -17.59 -13.94
N ALA A 236 -8.89 -17.12 -12.69
CA ALA A 236 -7.86 -16.33 -12.06
C ALA A 236 -6.61 -17.18 -11.73
N GLU A 237 -5.42 -16.62 -11.98
CA GLU A 237 -4.19 -17.15 -11.40
C GLU A 237 -4.34 -17.17 -9.86
N ARG A 238 -3.83 -18.23 -9.23
CA ARG A 238 -3.99 -18.40 -7.78
C ARG A 238 -3.19 -17.37 -7.00
N GLY A 239 -3.82 -16.78 -6.00
CA GLY A 239 -3.23 -15.76 -5.16
C GLY A 239 -3.33 -14.36 -5.74
N ALA A 240 -2.44 -13.47 -5.31
CA ALA A 240 -2.43 -12.09 -5.77
C ALA A 240 -2.16 -11.95 -7.29
N GLY A 241 -1.52 -12.95 -7.92
CA GLY A 241 -1.30 -12.99 -9.37
C GLY A 241 -2.57 -12.82 -10.20
N GLY A 242 -3.72 -13.32 -9.70
CA GLY A 242 -5.02 -13.17 -10.36
C GLY A 242 -5.54 -11.74 -10.43
N TRP A 243 -4.96 -10.83 -9.65
CA TRP A 243 -5.36 -9.42 -9.58
C TRP A 243 -4.68 -8.54 -10.63
N GLN A 244 -3.83 -9.10 -11.48
CA GLN A 244 -3.23 -8.38 -12.59
C GLN A 244 -4.27 -8.07 -13.68
N HIS A 245 -4.28 -6.84 -14.17
CA HIS A 245 -5.24 -6.42 -15.19
C HIS A 245 -4.70 -6.68 -16.60
N GLY A 246 -3.75 -5.90 -17.04
CA GLY A 246 -3.17 -5.96 -18.37
C GLY A 246 -1.72 -6.42 -18.37
N SER A 247 -1.08 -6.34 -19.53
CA SER A 247 0.35 -6.61 -19.65
C SER A 247 1.15 -5.71 -18.72
N PRO A 248 2.13 -6.27 -17.99
CA PRO A 248 2.89 -5.51 -16.99
C PRO A 248 3.77 -4.44 -17.63
N LEU A 249 4.00 -3.36 -16.88
CA LEU A 249 4.81 -2.23 -17.27
C LEU A 249 6.30 -2.51 -17.00
N ILE A 250 6.90 -3.40 -17.79
CA ILE A 250 8.23 -3.99 -17.54
C ILE A 250 9.32 -2.93 -17.31
N LEU A 251 9.42 -1.92 -18.18
CA LEU A 251 10.42 -0.86 -18.04
C LEU A 251 10.22 -0.01 -16.79
N ASN A 252 8.99 0.13 -16.32
CA ASN A 252 8.68 0.87 -15.10
C ASN A 252 8.93 0.04 -13.81
N ILE A 253 8.86 -1.29 -13.92
CA ILE A 253 9.20 -2.21 -12.82
C ILE A 253 10.72 -2.37 -12.68
N ALA A 254 11.47 -2.31 -13.77
CA ALA A 254 12.91 -2.59 -13.78
C ALA A 254 13.74 -1.77 -12.76
N PRO A 255 13.52 -0.46 -12.54
CA PRO A 255 14.23 0.28 -11.52
C PRO A 255 13.98 -0.22 -10.10
N LEU A 256 12.76 -0.74 -9.85
CA LEU A 256 12.38 -1.28 -8.54
C LEU A 256 13.22 -2.51 -8.16
N GLU A 257 13.54 -3.40 -9.11
CA GLU A 257 14.41 -4.55 -8.86
C GLU A 257 15.73 -4.12 -8.22
N GLY A 258 16.43 -3.15 -8.84
CA GLY A 258 17.69 -2.65 -8.30
C GLY A 258 17.57 -1.86 -6.99
N ALA A 259 16.42 -1.27 -6.72
CA ALA A 259 16.13 -0.61 -5.44
C ALA A 259 15.88 -1.65 -4.34
N LEU A 260 15.08 -2.68 -4.62
CA LEU A 260 14.79 -3.77 -3.68
C LEU A 260 16.04 -4.58 -3.32
N ASP A 261 16.98 -4.77 -4.25
CA ASP A 261 18.28 -5.37 -3.93
C ASP A 261 19.01 -4.61 -2.81
N MET A 262 18.96 -3.28 -2.83
CA MET A 262 19.57 -2.46 -1.78
C MET A 262 18.80 -2.54 -0.46
N VAL A 263 17.47 -2.53 -0.53
CA VAL A 263 16.60 -2.63 0.66
C VAL A 263 16.79 -3.99 1.35
N ARG A 264 16.82 -5.08 0.58
CA ARG A 264 17.06 -6.44 1.11
C ARG A 264 18.45 -6.61 1.70
N GLU A 265 19.48 -6.05 1.06
CA GLU A 265 20.85 -6.06 1.59
C GLU A 265 20.94 -5.33 2.94
N ALA A 266 20.24 -4.21 3.09
CA ALA A 266 20.21 -3.45 4.33
C ALA A 266 19.37 -4.15 5.43
N GLY A 267 18.28 -4.79 5.03
CA GLY A 267 17.28 -5.36 5.93
C GLY A 267 16.34 -4.32 6.53
N ILE A 268 15.05 -4.68 6.61
CA ILE A 268 14.00 -3.74 7.06
C ILE A 268 14.23 -3.26 8.50
N ASP A 269 14.74 -4.10 9.40
CA ASP A 269 14.99 -3.74 10.79
C ASP A 269 16.10 -2.69 10.91
N ALA A 270 17.17 -2.81 10.11
CA ALA A 270 18.24 -1.82 10.09
C ALA A 270 17.77 -0.49 9.49
N ILE A 271 16.93 -0.53 8.47
CA ILE A 271 16.28 0.65 7.88
C ILE A 271 15.39 1.32 8.93
N ARG A 272 14.55 0.54 9.63
CA ARG A 272 13.70 1.04 10.71
C ARG A 272 14.50 1.71 11.82
N LYS A 273 15.55 1.05 12.31
CA LYS A 273 16.44 1.59 13.34
C LYS A 273 17.03 2.93 12.91
N LYS A 274 17.50 3.04 11.67
CA LYS A 274 18.04 4.28 11.12
C LYS A 274 16.95 5.37 11.02
N SER A 275 15.76 5.02 10.52
CA SER A 275 14.64 5.95 10.40
C SER A 275 14.25 6.54 11.77
N LEU A 276 14.13 5.68 12.79
CA LEU A 276 13.82 6.12 14.15
C LEU A 276 14.91 7.04 14.73
N ALA A 277 16.19 6.71 14.52
CA ALA A 277 17.29 7.54 14.97
C ALA A 277 17.29 8.91 14.28
N MET A 278 17.02 8.95 12.98
CA MET A 278 16.97 10.20 12.22
C MET A 278 15.76 11.07 12.60
N THR A 279 14.57 10.47 12.70
CA THR A 279 13.35 11.21 13.09
C THR A 279 13.42 11.69 14.53
N GLY A 280 13.95 10.87 15.46
CA GLY A 280 14.20 11.28 16.85
C GLY A 280 15.18 12.46 16.95
N TYR A 281 16.32 12.36 16.28
CA TYR A 281 17.30 13.45 16.24
C TYR A 281 16.72 14.74 15.64
N PHE A 282 15.91 14.61 14.58
CA PHE A 282 15.24 15.77 13.99
C PHE A 282 14.26 16.42 14.97
N MET A 283 13.48 15.64 15.72
CA MET A 283 12.58 16.14 16.74
C MET A 283 13.34 16.86 17.87
N GLU A 284 14.48 16.32 18.32
CA GLU A 284 15.36 16.96 19.31
C GLU A 284 15.87 18.32 18.82
N LEU A 285 16.29 18.40 17.55
CA LEU A 285 16.73 19.67 16.95
C LEU A 285 15.61 20.71 16.87
N ILE A 286 14.38 20.28 16.55
CA ILE A 286 13.21 21.16 16.55
C ILE A 286 12.97 21.72 17.95
N ASP A 287 12.95 20.85 18.96
CA ASP A 287 12.76 21.28 20.37
C ASP A 287 13.83 22.25 20.81
N GLU A 288 15.10 21.98 20.50
CA GLU A 288 16.23 22.80 20.91
C GLU A 288 16.28 24.15 20.17
N LYS A 289 16.05 24.14 18.87
CA LYS A 289 16.33 25.30 18.02
C LYS A 289 15.07 26.09 17.63
N LEU A 290 13.93 25.43 17.45
CA LEU A 290 12.77 26.02 16.79
C LEU A 290 11.55 26.18 17.71
N ALA A 291 11.48 25.50 18.87
CA ALA A 291 10.31 25.60 19.76
C ALA A 291 10.02 27.05 20.19
N LYS A 292 11.09 27.85 20.44
CA LYS A 292 10.96 29.27 20.80
C LYS A 292 10.39 30.14 19.66
N LEU A 293 10.39 29.64 18.44
CA LEU A 293 9.83 30.29 17.28
C LEU A 293 8.37 29.88 17.03
N GLY A 294 7.78 29.05 17.89
CA GLY A 294 6.39 28.60 17.77
C GLY A 294 6.23 27.39 16.85
N VAL A 295 7.30 26.66 16.55
CA VAL A 295 7.23 25.39 15.82
C VAL A 295 6.83 24.28 16.79
N GLU A 296 5.79 23.53 16.44
CA GLU A 296 5.27 22.39 17.19
C GLU A 296 5.41 21.10 16.38
N ILE A 297 5.72 19.99 17.04
CA ILE A 297 5.77 18.66 16.40
C ILE A 297 4.41 17.99 16.56
N LEU A 298 3.79 17.63 15.44
CA LEU A 298 2.51 16.92 15.40
C LEU A 298 2.69 15.39 15.44
N THR A 299 3.76 14.88 14.84
CA THR A 299 4.05 13.44 14.82
C THR A 299 4.25 12.89 16.24
N PRO A 300 3.65 11.74 16.58
CA PRO A 300 3.88 11.07 17.85
C PRO A 300 5.38 10.81 18.09
N ARG A 301 5.82 10.95 19.34
CA ARG A 301 7.23 10.82 19.70
C ARG A 301 7.67 9.40 19.96
N GLU A 302 6.73 8.56 20.34
CA GLU A 302 6.94 7.15 20.63
C GLU A 302 7.36 6.40 19.35
N ASP A 303 8.36 5.53 19.48
CA ASP A 303 8.95 4.81 18.35
C ASP A 303 7.96 3.87 17.64
N ASP A 304 7.04 3.29 18.38
CA ASP A 304 5.98 2.40 17.90
C ASP A 304 4.73 3.14 17.39
N ARG A 305 4.69 4.47 17.55
CA ARG A 305 3.56 5.33 17.13
C ARG A 305 3.89 6.25 15.95
N ARG A 306 5.11 6.23 15.41
CA ARG A 306 5.48 7.08 14.28
C ARG A 306 6.01 6.27 13.09
N GLY A 307 5.74 6.77 11.90
CA GLY A 307 6.28 6.26 10.64
C GLY A 307 7.70 6.74 10.34
N GLY A 308 7.97 7.03 9.07
CA GLY A 308 9.29 7.43 8.59
C GLY A 308 9.48 8.94 8.38
N HIS A 309 8.49 9.76 8.68
CA HIS A 309 8.55 11.23 8.53
C HIS A 309 8.04 11.95 9.78
N VAL A 310 8.35 13.24 9.87
CA VAL A 310 7.94 14.11 10.96
C VAL A 310 7.18 15.29 10.39
N THR A 311 6.00 15.54 10.94
CA THR A 311 5.16 16.69 10.62
C THR A 311 5.29 17.75 11.71
N ILE A 312 5.49 18.99 11.28
CA ILE A 312 5.57 20.16 12.16
C ILE A 312 4.46 21.16 11.82
N LEU A 313 4.04 21.90 12.82
CA LEU A 313 3.06 22.99 12.70
C LEU A 313 3.75 24.32 12.95
N HIS A 314 3.41 25.33 12.15
CA HIS A 314 3.79 26.72 12.38
C HIS A 314 2.80 27.66 11.70
N VAL A 315 2.56 28.85 12.27
CA VAL A 315 1.61 29.83 11.72
C VAL A 315 2.02 30.36 10.34
N ALA A 316 3.32 30.38 10.03
CA ALA A 316 3.90 30.77 8.75
C ALA A 316 4.36 29.54 7.92
N ALA A 317 3.64 28.39 8.01
CA ALA A 317 4.06 27.16 7.31
C ALA A 317 4.15 27.35 5.79
N SER A 318 3.24 28.12 5.19
CA SER A 318 3.24 28.40 3.73
C SER A 318 4.50 29.13 3.31
N GLU A 319 4.84 30.21 4.01
CA GLU A 319 6.03 31.03 3.72
C GLU A 319 7.34 30.25 3.95
N ILE A 320 7.36 29.36 4.94
CA ILE A 320 8.51 28.47 5.19
C ILE A 320 8.66 27.49 4.04
N THR A 321 7.57 26.90 3.57
CA THR A 321 7.59 25.96 2.45
C THR A 321 8.07 26.66 1.17
N ASP A 322 7.50 27.81 0.86
CA ASP A 322 7.89 28.61 -0.31
C ASP A 322 9.38 29.03 -0.30
N PHE A 323 9.96 29.17 0.90
CA PHE A 323 11.39 29.49 1.05
C PHE A 323 12.30 28.27 0.88
N LEU A 324 11.80 27.07 1.20
CA LEU A 324 12.59 25.82 1.14
C LEU A 324 12.56 25.16 -0.25
N ASP A 325 11.55 25.47 -1.07
CA ASP A 325 11.41 25.02 -2.47
C ASP A 325 12.28 25.87 -3.41
#